data_6cbf1e883d07f56995cca3beffe1ac47
#
_entry.id   6cbf1e883d07f56995cca3beffe1ac47
#
_cell.length_a   1.000
_cell.length_b   1.000
_cell.length_c   1.000
_cell.angle_alpha   90.00
_cell.angle_beta   90.00
_cell.angle_gamma   90.00
#
_symmetry.space_group_name_H-M   'P 1'
#
loop_
_entity.id
_entity.type
_entity.pdbx_description
1 polymer ?
#
loop_
_entity_poly.entity_id
_entity_poly.type
_entity_poly.pdbx_seq_one_letter_code
_entity_poly.pdbx_strand_id
1 'polypeptide(L)'
;MRLDTSDESRFEFGLDKPLELKGDWAVTADWHVPLYDAKLVNMFLDDAADYTNLLIAGDFLNGDSLSQYYPKQKSAGIEKEVAEARSLMEILCQNFKNIVFLKGNHDYRFTKNAEYRESFVDSMDKVFAGINRHGSRIKFSNLDNCYLTSNKQRYYIAHPTTYSRNPLNNPLAISETKKCHTLTAHTHHCAMGWSPCGEYVIGELGGFFSIPQTEYLQGTTTFPNWCNGYWFIRGGKPYMVSYGSRLLRTASFAK
;
A
#
# COMPACT_ATOMS: atom_id res chain seq x y z
N MET A 1 -12.79 49.21 4.48
CA MET A 1 -13.18 47.94 5.10
C MET A 1 -11.92 47.13 5.29
N ARG A 2 -11.43 46.96 6.50
CA ARG A 2 -10.26 46.13 6.79
C ARG A 2 -10.76 44.74 7.21
N LEU A 3 -10.15 43.70 6.67
CA LEU A 3 -10.46 42.33 7.10
C LEU A 3 -9.97 42.16 8.54
N ASP A 4 -10.81 41.61 9.40
CA ASP A 4 -10.44 41.24 10.76
C ASP A 4 -9.53 40.01 10.70
N THR A 5 -8.25 40.20 11.06
CA THR A 5 -7.23 39.14 11.06
C THR A 5 -7.12 38.44 12.43
N SER A 6 -7.96 38.81 13.40
CA SER A 6 -7.88 38.26 14.77
C SER A 6 -8.57 36.91 14.95
N ASP A 7 -9.31 36.40 13.94
CA ASP A 7 -10.01 35.14 14.00
C ASP A 7 -9.31 34.08 13.11
N GLU A 8 -8.11 33.66 13.54
CA GLU A 8 -7.38 32.54 12.92
C GLU A 8 -8.12 31.21 13.03
N SER A 9 -9.11 31.11 13.93
CA SER A 9 -9.91 29.89 14.15
C SER A 9 -10.84 29.55 12.98
N ARG A 10 -11.12 30.51 12.09
CA ARG A 10 -11.97 30.30 10.89
C ARG A 10 -11.37 29.37 9.84
N PHE A 11 -10.11 29.05 9.93
CA PHE A 11 -9.37 28.25 8.95
C PHE A 11 -8.58 27.09 9.57
N GLU A 12 -8.94 26.63 10.77
CA GLU A 12 -8.52 25.31 11.22
C GLU A 12 -9.19 24.24 10.36
N PHE A 13 -8.67 24.09 9.15
CA PHE A 13 -8.81 22.83 8.44
C PHE A 13 -8.11 21.79 9.31
N GLY A 14 -8.87 20.90 9.95
CA GLY A 14 -8.31 19.76 10.65
C GLY A 14 -7.48 18.95 9.66
N LEU A 15 -6.18 19.25 9.57
CA LEU A 15 -5.27 18.47 8.73
C LEU A 15 -5.22 17.06 9.30
N ASP A 16 -5.58 16.09 8.47
CA ASP A 16 -5.39 14.69 8.81
C ASP A 16 -3.93 14.45 9.23
N LYS A 17 -3.74 13.78 10.37
CA LYS A 17 -2.41 13.41 10.85
C LYS A 17 -2.11 11.97 10.44
N PRO A 18 -0.83 11.66 10.09
CA PRO A 18 -0.42 10.29 9.84
C PRO A 18 -0.80 9.37 10.99
N LEU A 19 -1.27 8.17 10.66
CA LEU A 19 -1.56 7.16 11.67
C LEU A 19 -0.27 6.75 12.40
N GLU A 20 -0.37 6.55 13.71
CA GLU A 20 0.70 5.99 14.55
C GLU A 20 0.32 4.54 14.90
N LEU A 21 0.96 3.58 14.24
CA LEU A 21 0.75 2.15 14.44
C LEU A 21 1.79 1.61 15.41
N LYS A 22 1.44 0.55 16.15
CA LYS A 22 2.34 -0.07 17.14
C LYS A 22 2.31 -1.59 17.02
N GLY A 23 3.44 -2.23 17.37
CA GLY A 23 3.58 -3.68 17.37
C GLY A 23 4.11 -4.24 16.05
N ASP A 24 3.89 -5.53 15.84
CA ASP A 24 4.38 -6.27 14.69
C ASP A 24 3.30 -6.33 13.61
N TRP A 25 3.70 -6.18 12.34
CA TRP A 25 2.80 -6.00 11.20
C TRP A 25 3.29 -6.76 9.98
N ALA A 26 2.38 -7.40 9.27
CA ALA A 26 2.56 -7.72 7.86
C ALA A 26 2.29 -6.44 7.03
N VAL A 27 3.11 -6.18 6.02
CA VAL A 27 3.05 -4.96 5.21
C VAL A 27 3.05 -5.32 3.73
N THR A 28 2.06 -4.85 3.02
CA THR A 28 1.84 -5.09 1.59
C THR A 28 1.48 -3.80 0.87
N ALA A 29 1.57 -3.79 -0.47
CA ALA A 29 1.14 -2.67 -1.30
C ALA A 29 0.83 -3.14 -2.73
N ASP A 30 0.28 -2.26 -3.56
CA ASP A 30 0.19 -2.42 -5.01
C ASP A 30 -0.45 -3.76 -5.42
N TRP A 31 -1.66 -4.04 -4.90
CA TRP A 31 -2.42 -5.26 -5.21
C TRP A 31 -3.12 -5.19 -6.56
N HIS A 32 -3.55 -4.02 -6.96
CA HIS A 32 -4.23 -3.74 -8.22
C HIS A 32 -5.37 -4.71 -8.54
N VAL A 33 -6.24 -4.98 -7.55
CA VAL A 33 -7.41 -5.85 -7.74
C VAL A 33 -8.23 -5.37 -8.93
N PRO A 34 -8.60 -6.24 -9.89
CA PRO A 34 -8.58 -7.70 -9.84
C PRO A 34 -7.33 -8.38 -10.42
N LEU A 35 -6.25 -7.65 -10.69
CA LEU A 35 -5.05 -8.14 -11.38
C LEU A 35 -4.04 -8.84 -10.45
N TYR A 36 -4.40 -9.12 -9.20
CA TYR A 36 -3.48 -9.74 -8.24
C TYR A 36 -3.05 -11.16 -8.65
N ASP A 37 -1.86 -11.57 -8.21
CA ASP A 37 -1.37 -12.94 -8.36
C ASP A 37 -1.86 -13.81 -7.19
N ALA A 38 -2.83 -14.67 -7.45
CA ALA A 38 -3.44 -15.53 -6.44
C ALA A 38 -2.42 -16.48 -5.76
N LYS A 39 -1.36 -16.89 -6.47
CA LYS A 39 -0.31 -17.74 -5.85
C LYS A 39 0.49 -16.96 -4.83
N LEU A 40 0.82 -15.70 -5.16
CA LEU A 40 1.51 -14.82 -4.22
C LEU A 40 0.64 -14.51 -3.00
N VAL A 41 -0.67 -14.27 -3.21
CA VAL A 41 -1.61 -14.06 -2.10
C VAL A 41 -1.64 -15.25 -1.16
N ASN A 42 -1.77 -16.47 -1.69
CA ASN A 42 -1.76 -17.68 -0.85
C ASN A 42 -0.43 -17.84 -0.08
N MET A 43 0.70 -17.64 -0.75
CA MET A 43 2.01 -17.69 -0.12
C MET A 43 2.15 -16.64 1.00
N PHE A 44 1.66 -15.42 0.75
CA PHE A 44 1.63 -14.37 1.76
C PHE A 44 0.78 -14.74 2.98
N LEU A 45 -0.41 -15.32 2.77
CA LEU A 45 -1.29 -15.72 3.88
C LEU A 45 -0.66 -16.83 4.72
N ASP A 46 0.02 -17.80 4.08
CA ASP A 46 0.74 -18.86 4.78
C ASP A 46 1.90 -18.28 5.63
N ASP A 47 2.70 -17.37 5.05
CA ASP A 47 3.82 -16.74 5.75
C ASP A 47 3.36 -15.76 6.84
N ALA A 48 2.18 -15.17 6.69
CA ALA A 48 1.61 -14.21 7.62
C ALA A 48 0.77 -14.84 8.75
N ALA A 49 0.70 -16.17 8.85
CA ALA A 49 -0.18 -16.88 9.79
C ALA A 49 0.02 -16.49 11.28
N ASP A 50 1.24 -16.09 11.65
CA ASP A 50 1.57 -15.62 13.00
C ASP A 50 1.25 -14.13 13.24
N TYR A 51 0.78 -13.38 12.21
CA TYR A 51 0.53 -11.95 12.32
C TYR A 51 -0.96 -11.66 12.48
N THR A 52 -1.28 -10.75 13.38
CA THR A 52 -2.66 -10.28 13.60
C THR A 52 -2.96 -8.94 12.95
N ASN A 53 -1.93 -8.24 12.46
CA ASN A 53 -2.03 -6.91 11.92
C ASN A 53 -1.52 -6.88 10.47
N LEU A 54 -2.31 -6.29 9.58
CA LEU A 54 -1.99 -6.07 8.18
C LEU A 54 -2.03 -4.58 7.84
N LEU A 55 -0.97 -4.06 7.25
CA LEU A 55 -0.92 -2.75 6.62
C LEU A 55 -0.90 -2.92 5.10
N ILE A 56 -1.87 -2.33 4.42
CA ILE A 56 -1.92 -2.21 2.97
C ILE A 56 -1.51 -0.78 2.62
N ALA A 57 -0.33 -0.60 2.08
CA ALA A 57 0.26 0.71 1.82
C ALA A 57 -0.14 1.24 0.43
N GLY A 58 -1.44 1.28 0.15
CA GLY A 58 -2.05 1.85 -1.04
C GLY A 58 -2.11 0.92 -2.26
N ASP A 59 -2.84 1.39 -3.27
CA ASP A 59 -3.09 0.74 -4.55
C ASP A 59 -3.63 -0.70 -4.43
N PHE A 60 -4.62 -0.85 -3.55
CA PHE A 60 -5.36 -2.11 -3.45
C PHE A 60 -6.29 -2.30 -4.64
N LEU A 61 -7.00 -1.24 -5.02
CA LEU A 61 -7.87 -1.22 -6.19
C LEU A 61 -7.08 -0.76 -7.43
N ASN A 62 -7.42 -1.29 -8.60
CA ASN A 62 -6.78 -0.89 -9.84
C ASN A 62 -7.40 0.39 -10.43
N GLY A 63 -8.72 0.51 -10.46
CA GLY A 63 -9.43 1.70 -10.89
C GLY A 63 -9.21 2.07 -12.36
N ASP A 64 -8.82 1.14 -13.23
CA ASP A 64 -8.51 1.45 -14.63
C ASP A 64 -9.73 1.96 -15.40
N SER A 65 -10.92 1.46 -15.09
CA SER A 65 -12.18 1.94 -15.68
C SER A 65 -12.47 3.41 -15.36
N LEU A 66 -11.87 3.94 -14.30
CA LEU A 66 -11.97 5.33 -13.84
C LEU A 66 -10.81 6.19 -14.32
N SER A 67 -9.80 5.60 -14.96
CA SER A 67 -8.62 6.31 -15.47
C SER A 67 -8.95 7.15 -16.70
N GLN A 68 -8.35 8.34 -16.79
CA GLN A 68 -8.40 9.19 -17.97
C GLN A 68 -7.45 8.70 -19.08
N TYR A 69 -6.47 7.87 -18.73
CA TYR A 69 -5.37 7.44 -19.61
C TYR A 69 -5.55 6.05 -20.20
N TYR A 70 -6.59 5.32 -19.78
CA TYR A 70 -6.75 3.92 -20.15
C TYR A 70 -7.89 3.71 -21.15
N PRO A 71 -7.71 2.86 -22.19
CA PRO A 71 -8.82 2.53 -23.08
C PRO A 71 -9.85 1.71 -22.30
N LYS A 72 -10.97 2.38 -21.97
CA LYS A 72 -12.09 1.83 -21.17
C LYS A 72 -12.62 0.46 -21.67
N GLN A 73 -12.30 0.08 -22.91
CA GLN A 73 -12.78 -1.14 -23.55
C GLN A 73 -12.11 -2.42 -23.01
N LYS A 74 -11.00 -2.31 -22.27
CA LYS A 74 -10.21 -3.45 -21.80
C LYS A 74 -10.24 -3.62 -20.27
N SER A 75 -10.87 -2.72 -19.53
CA SER A 75 -11.00 -2.85 -18.08
C SER A 75 -12.03 -3.92 -17.71
N ALA A 76 -11.84 -4.57 -16.57
CA ALA A 76 -12.79 -5.54 -16.02
C ALA A 76 -14.17 -4.93 -15.68
N GLY A 77 -14.28 -3.60 -15.68
CA GLY A 77 -15.43 -2.84 -15.21
C GLY A 77 -15.42 -2.69 -13.69
N ILE A 78 -15.94 -1.54 -13.23
CA ILE A 78 -15.90 -1.16 -11.82
C ILE A 78 -16.64 -2.13 -10.90
N GLU A 79 -17.79 -2.65 -11.35
CA GLU A 79 -18.60 -3.57 -10.56
C GLU A 79 -17.87 -4.87 -10.26
N LYS A 80 -17.18 -5.43 -11.27
CA LYS A 80 -16.40 -6.65 -11.11
C LYS A 80 -15.19 -6.41 -10.23
N GLU A 81 -14.50 -5.29 -10.40
CA GLU A 81 -13.36 -4.91 -9.56
C GLU A 81 -13.77 -4.78 -8.08
N VAL A 82 -14.87 -4.08 -7.80
CA VAL A 82 -15.41 -3.93 -6.45
C VAL A 82 -15.84 -5.28 -5.87
N ALA A 83 -16.51 -6.12 -6.64
CA ALA A 83 -16.93 -7.45 -6.17
C ALA A 83 -15.73 -8.33 -5.79
N GLU A 84 -14.69 -8.35 -6.61
CA GLU A 84 -13.46 -9.10 -6.35
C GLU A 84 -12.70 -8.54 -5.14
N ALA A 85 -12.61 -7.22 -5.03
CA ALA A 85 -11.98 -6.55 -3.89
C ALA A 85 -12.70 -6.87 -2.57
N ARG A 86 -14.03 -6.92 -2.57
CA ARG A 86 -14.84 -7.31 -1.40
C ARG A 86 -14.57 -8.75 -0.99
N SER A 87 -14.55 -9.68 -1.94
CA SER A 87 -14.25 -11.09 -1.69
C SER A 87 -12.85 -11.27 -1.11
N LEU A 88 -11.86 -10.59 -1.67
CA LEU A 88 -10.48 -10.63 -1.17
C LEU A 88 -10.38 -10.01 0.23
N MET A 89 -11.07 -8.90 0.49
CA MET A 89 -11.08 -8.27 1.81
C MET A 89 -11.70 -9.19 2.88
N GLU A 90 -12.74 -9.97 2.54
CA GLU A 90 -13.30 -10.95 3.46
C GLU A 90 -12.29 -12.06 3.80
N ILE A 91 -11.50 -12.52 2.83
CA ILE A 91 -10.39 -13.46 3.07
C ILE A 91 -9.34 -12.84 4.01
N LEU A 92 -8.96 -11.58 3.77
CA LEU A 92 -8.03 -10.88 4.66
C LEU A 92 -8.59 -10.73 6.07
N CYS A 93 -9.89 -10.47 6.22
CA CYS A 93 -10.56 -10.40 7.51
C CYS A 93 -10.61 -11.74 8.26
N GLN A 94 -10.55 -12.87 7.57
CA GLN A 94 -10.42 -14.18 8.23
C GLN A 94 -9.04 -14.40 8.84
N ASN A 95 -8.01 -13.75 8.28
CA ASN A 95 -6.61 -13.97 8.66
C ASN A 95 -6.06 -12.89 9.60
N PHE A 96 -6.57 -11.66 9.54
CA PHE A 96 -6.04 -10.54 10.31
C PHE A 96 -7.10 -9.89 11.19
N LYS A 97 -6.74 -9.53 12.44
CA LYS A 97 -7.63 -8.84 13.38
C LYS A 97 -7.70 -7.34 13.14
N ASN A 98 -6.59 -6.75 12.70
CA ASN A 98 -6.51 -5.33 12.39
C ASN A 98 -5.96 -5.15 10.99
N ILE A 99 -6.70 -4.46 10.14
CA ILE A 99 -6.29 -4.12 8.78
C ILE A 99 -6.29 -2.60 8.66
N VAL A 100 -5.15 -2.03 8.31
CA VAL A 100 -5.01 -0.60 8.04
C VAL A 100 -4.72 -0.40 6.56
N PHE A 101 -5.36 0.60 5.99
CA PHE A 101 -5.33 0.87 4.57
C PHE A 101 -4.90 2.31 4.34
N LEU A 102 -3.76 2.54 3.69
CA LEU A 102 -3.33 3.86 3.25
C LEU A 102 -3.87 4.14 1.85
N LYS A 103 -4.05 5.40 1.54
CA LYS A 103 -4.49 5.83 0.22
C LYS A 103 -3.36 5.69 -0.80
N GLY A 104 -3.61 4.96 -1.89
CA GLY A 104 -2.77 4.94 -3.08
C GLY A 104 -3.30 5.87 -4.19
N ASN A 105 -2.54 6.06 -5.26
CA ASN A 105 -2.96 6.90 -6.36
C ASN A 105 -4.03 6.25 -7.25
N HIS A 106 -4.07 4.92 -7.34
CA HIS A 106 -5.14 4.18 -8.01
C HIS A 106 -6.42 4.20 -7.20
N ASP A 107 -6.35 3.95 -5.90
CA ASP A 107 -7.50 4.01 -5.00
C ASP A 107 -8.15 5.41 -5.00
N TYR A 108 -7.34 6.46 -5.15
CA TYR A 108 -7.83 7.84 -5.22
C TYR A 108 -8.71 8.10 -6.46
N ARG A 109 -8.64 7.27 -7.49
CA ARG A 109 -9.53 7.39 -8.68
C ARG A 109 -11.00 7.23 -8.30
N PHE A 110 -11.30 6.42 -7.28
CA PHE A 110 -12.66 6.21 -6.77
C PHE A 110 -13.25 7.46 -6.12
N THR A 111 -12.43 8.34 -5.56
CA THR A 111 -12.89 9.59 -4.93
C THR A 111 -13.14 10.70 -5.95
N LYS A 112 -12.42 10.70 -7.06
CA LYS A 112 -12.50 11.77 -8.08
C LYS A 112 -13.81 11.76 -8.88
N ASN A 113 -14.46 10.60 -8.96
CA ASN A 113 -15.69 10.43 -9.73
C ASN A 113 -16.96 10.57 -8.88
N ALA A 114 -16.84 10.85 -7.58
CA ALA A 114 -17.97 11.19 -6.75
C ALA A 114 -18.45 12.63 -7.06
N GLU A 115 -19.74 12.78 -7.26
CA GLU A 115 -20.40 14.05 -7.57
C GLU A 115 -20.13 15.15 -6.50
N TYR A 116 -19.69 14.73 -5.32
CA TYR A 116 -19.41 15.53 -4.13
C TYR A 116 -18.05 15.17 -3.54
N ARG A 117 -16.94 15.26 -4.19
CA ARG A 117 -15.57 15.14 -3.66
C ARG A 117 -15.47 14.48 -2.27
N GLU A 118 -15.93 13.25 -2.18
CA GLU A 118 -15.89 12.48 -0.93
C GLU A 118 -14.45 12.26 -0.47
N SER A 119 -14.26 12.10 0.84
CA SER A 119 -12.97 11.66 1.35
C SER A 119 -12.67 10.23 0.90
N PHE A 120 -11.39 9.87 0.86
CA PHE A 120 -11.00 8.49 0.56
C PHE A 120 -11.62 7.50 1.55
N VAL A 121 -11.67 7.85 2.83
CA VAL A 121 -12.28 7.03 3.89
C VAL A 121 -13.74 6.75 3.57
N ASP A 122 -14.55 7.79 3.26
CA ASP A 122 -15.99 7.64 2.96
C ASP A 122 -16.21 6.76 1.72
N SER A 123 -15.37 6.93 0.69
CA SER A 123 -15.44 6.13 -0.53
C SER A 123 -15.13 4.65 -0.25
N MET A 124 -14.11 4.36 0.55
CA MET A 124 -13.73 2.99 0.91
C MET A 124 -14.75 2.35 1.86
N ASP A 125 -15.33 3.11 2.78
CA ASP A 125 -16.41 2.61 3.63
C ASP A 125 -17.64 2.18 2.80
N LYS A 126 -17.94 2.88 1.69
CA LYS A 126 -19.00 2.48 0.75
C LYS A 126 -18.60 1.24 -0.06
N VAL A 127 -17.37 1.19 -0.60
CA VAL A 127 -16.85 0.04 -1.36
C VAL A 127 -16.93 -1.23 -0.51
N PHE A 128 -16.56 -1.16 0.76
CA PHE A 128 -16.52 -2.32 1.66
C PHE A 128 -17.71 -2.41 2.63
N ALA A 129 -18.81 -1.68 2.34
CA ALA A 129 -20.04 -1.77 3.15
C ALA A 129 -20.64 -3.17 3.08
N GLY A 130 -21.02 -3.74 4.25
CA GLY A 130 -21.73 -5.02 4.32
C GLY A 130 -20.89 -6.27 4.04
N ILE A 131 -19.57 -6.18 3.91
CA ILE A 131 -18.70 -7.38 3.88
C ILE A 131 -18.68 -8.07 5.24
N ASN A 132 -18.43 -9.38 5.25
CA ASN A 132 -18.22 -10.11 6.48
C ASN A 132 -16.81 -9.85 7.03
N ARG A 133 -16.72 -9.04 8.07
CA ARG A 133 -15.43 -8.67 8.69
C ARG A 133 -14.87 -9.74 9.64
N HIS A 134 -15.59 -10.82 9.91
CA HIS A 134 -15.15 -11.89 10.84
C HIS A 134 -14.60 -11.37 12.20
N GLY A 135 -15.10 -10.24 12.67
CA GLY A 135 -14.62 -9.58 13.90
C GLY A 135 -13.39 -8.68 13.71
N SER A 136 -12.88 -8.55 12.50
CA SER A 136 -11.73 -7.69 12.18
C SER A 136 -12.10 -6.22 12.19
N ARG A 137 -11.10 -5.39 12.53
CA ARG A 137 -11.16 -3.93 12.47
C ARG A 137 -10.47 -3.45 11.20
N ILE A 138 -11.21 -2.82 10.31
CA ILE A 138 -10.65 -2.17 9.12
C ILE A 138 -10.61 -0.68 9.37
N LYS A 139 -9.47 -0.05 9.11
CA LYS A 139 -9.27 1.40 9.20
C LYS A 139 -8.68 1.93 7.92
N PHE A 140 -9.37 2.85 7.28
CA PHE A 140 -8.87 3.60 6.12
C PHE A 140 -8.22 4.92 6.57
N SER A 141 -7.23 5.39 5.83
CA SER A 141 -6.52 6.65 6.06
C SER A 141 -6.64 7.56 4.84
N ASN A 142 -7.06 8.81 5.04
CA ASN A 142 -7.04 9.83 3.98
C ASN A 142 -5.62 10.19 3.52
N LEU A 143 -4.61 9.79 4.29
CA LEU A 143 -3.21 10.01 3.95
C LEU A 143 -2.60 8.77 3.29
N ASP A 144 -1.62 9.01 2.46
CA ASP A 144 -0.79 8.03 1.77
C ASP A 144 0.37 7.50 2.62
N ASN A 145 0.38 7.84 3.91
CA ASN A 145 1.49 7.51 4.80
C ASN A 145 1.07 7.28 6.25
N CYS A 146 1.92 6.55 6.98
CA CYS A 146 1.79 6.34 8.42
C CYS A 146 3.16 6.16 9.07
N TYR A 147 3.17 6.19 10.39
CA TYR A 147 4.30 5.71 11.19
C TYR A 147 3.94 4.37 11.83
N LEU A 148 4.92 3.46 11.87
CA LEU A 148 4.82 2.20 12.56
C LEU A 148 5.99 2.06 13.53
N THR A 149 5.70 1.79 14.80
CA THR A 149 6.71 1.55 15.83
C THR A 149 6.63 0.10 16.31
N SER A 150 7.69 -0.67 16.09
CA SER A 150 7.86 -2.03 16.60
C SER A 150 9.15 -2.09 17.42
N ASN A 151 9.09 -2.57 18.66
CA ASN A 151 10.22 -2.69 19.58
C ASN A 151 11.16 -1.45 19.57
N LYS A 152 10.59 -0.26 19.74
CA LYS A 152 11.28 1.06 19.73
C LYS A 152 11.86 1.51 18.38
N GLN A 153 11.85 0.67 17.35
CA GLN A 153 12.24 1.06 15.99
C GLN A 153 11.05 1.72 15.28
N ARG A 154 11.29 2.87 14.68
CA ARG A 154 10.25 3.65 13.99
C ARG A 154 10.44 3.60 12.48
N TYR A 155 9.37 3.26 11.80
CA TYR A 155 9.26 3.17 10.35
C TYR A 155 8.29 4.23 9.83
N TYR A 156 8.68 4.95 8.80
CA TYR A 156 7.78 5.73 7.96
C TYR A 156 7.41 4.89 6.77
N ILE A 157 6.13 4.65 6.57
CA ILE A 157 5.61 3.82 5.47
C ILE A 157 4.72 4.69 4.62
N ALA A 158 4.96 4.73 3.30
CA ALA A 158 4.25 5.64 2.41
C ALA A 158 4.00 5.04 1.03
N HIS A 159 2.94 5.58 0.38
CA HIS A 159 2.65 5.40 -1.04
C HIS A 159 2.88 6.73 -1.77
N PRO A 160 4.14 7.11 -2.05
CA PRO A 160 4.45 8.41 -2.65
C PRO A 160 3.94 8.48 -4.09
N THR A 161 3.68 9.68 -4.59
CA THR A 161 3.32 9.91 -6.00
C THR A 161 4.54 10.04 -6.91
N THR A 162 5.73 10.14 -6.33
CA THR A 162 6.99 10.23 -7.07
C THR A 162 7.44 8.86 -7.54
N TYR A 163 7.89 8.78 -8.79
CA TYR A 163 8.41 7.56 -9.40
C TYR A 163 9.92 7.69 -9.67
N SER A 164 10.68 6.64 -9.37
CA SER A 164 12.07 6.48 -9.80
C SER A 164 12.25 5.12 -10.49
N ARG A 165 13.02 5.09 -11.57
CA ARG A 165 13.41 3.84 -12.23
C ARG A 165 14.48 3.07 -11.46
N ASN A 166 15.23 3.77 -10.62
CA ASN A 166 16.28 3.17 -9.81
C ASN A 166 15.68 2.78 -8.45
N PRO A 167 15.73 1.49 -8.09
CA PRO A 167 15.29 1.05 -6.77
C PRO A 167 15.95 1.82 -5.64
N LEU A 168 15.22 2.00 -4.56
CA LEU A 168 15.63 2.67 -3.31
C LEU A 168 15.83 4.19 -3.37
N ASN A 169 15.73 4.85 -4.53
CA ASN A 169 15.87 6.31 -4.58
C ASN A 169 14.76 7.03 -3.80
N ASN A 170 13.51 6.59 -3.92
CA ASN A 170 12.39 7.22 -3.23
C ASN A 170 12.48 7.06 -1.70
N PRO A 171 12.63 5.84 -1.14
CA PRO A 171 12.75 5.69 0.30
C PRO A 171 14.02 6.34 0.86
N LEU A 172 15.11 6.44 0.08
CA LEU A 172 16.31 7.16 0.47
C LEU A 172 16.01 8.64 0.70
N ALA A 173 15.48 9.33 -0.29
CA ALA A 173 15.17 10.77 -0.20
C ALA A 173 14.22 11.09 0.97
N ILE A 174 13.22 10.21 1.20
CA ILE A 174 12.29 10.35 2.31
C ILE A 174 12.99 10.10 3.65
N SER A 175 13.84 9.07 3.75
CA SER A 175 14.54 8.74 5.00
C SER A 175 15.47 9.85 5.47
N GLU A 176 16.11 10.55 4.54
CA GLU A 176 16.95 11.71 4.82
C GLU A 176 16.16 12.89 5.43
N THR A 177 14.89 13.02 5.03
CA THR A 177 13.98 14.05 5.55
C THR A 177 13.34 13.63 6.88
N LYS A 178 12.85 12.39 6.96
CA LYS A 178 12.10 11.88 8.12
C LYS A 178 12.99 11.38 9.26
N LYS A 179 14.28 11.12 8.99
CA LYS A 179 15.27 10.62 9.96
C LYS A 179 14.80 9.35 10.69
N CYS A 180 14.28 8.38 9.91
CA CYS A 180 13.83 7.07 10.40
C CYS A 180 13.88 6.03 9.29
N HIS A 181 13.70 4.75 9.65
CA HIS A 181 13.52 3.67 8.66
C HIS A 181 12.36 4.03 7.73
N THR A 182 12.52 3.79 6.42
CA THR A 182 11.52 4.20 5.43
C THR A 182 11.23 3.08 4.44
N LEU A 183 9.94 2.75 4.30
CA LEU A 183 9.44 1.80 3.31
C LEU A 183 8.46 2.51 2.39
N THR A 184 8.60 2.32 1.08
CA THR A 184 7.71 2.96 0.08
C THR A 184 7.10 1.95 -0.87
N ALA A 185 5.90 2.27 -1.36
CA ALA A 185 5.16 1.59 -2.42
C ALA A 185 5.26 2.34 -3.76
N HIS A 186 4.34 2.13 -4.70
CA HIS A 186 4.13 2.84 -5.95
C HIS A 186 5.09 2.49 -7.09
N THR A 187 6.38 2.28 -6.83
CA THR A 187 7.38 2.00 -7.87
C THR A 187 7.34 0.55 -8.34
N HIS A 188 6.63 -0.31 -7.61
CA HIS A 188 6.56 -1.76 -7.82
C HIS A 188 7.93 -2.46 -7.75
N HIS A 189 8.91 -1.84 -7.11
CA HIS A 189 10.18 -2.49 -6.80
C HIS A 189 10.08 -3.23 -5.47
N CYS A 190 10.71 -4.38 -5.34
CA CYS A 190 10.91 -5.06 -4.08
C CYS A 190 12.40 -5.06 -3.77
N ALA A 191 12.83 -4.17 -2.90
CA ALA A 191 14.24 -3.92 -2.65
C ALA A 191 14.49 -3.45 -1.20
N MET A 192 15.64 -3.78 -0.63
CA MET A 192 16.06 -3.37 0.70
C MET A 192 17.52 -2.90 0.70
N GLY A 193 17.80 -1.87 1.46
CA GLY A 193 19.15 -1.33 1.64
C GLY A 193 19.26 -0.48 2.89
N TRP A 194 20.39 0.19 3.02
CA TRP A 194 20.67 1.13 4.09
C TRP A 194 20.81 2.55 3.54
N SER A 195 20.40 3.53 4.32
CA SER A 195 20.75 4.92 4.04
C SER A 195 22.28 5.09 4.03
N PRO A 196 22.83 6.09 3.33
CA PRO A 196 24.30 6.29 3.26
C PRO A 196 24.95 6.50 4.63
N CYS A 197 24.22 7.02 5.62
CA CYS A 197 24.72 7.13 7.00
C CYS A 197 24.75 5.79 7.76
N GLY A 198 24.17 4.71 7.20
CA GLY A 198 24.11 3.40 7.84
C GLY A 198 23.12 3.27 9.00
N GLU A 199 22.33 4.31 9.29
CA GLU A 199 21.42 4.35 10.45
C GLU A 199 20.01 3.85 10.13
N TYR A 200 19.53 4.06 8.88
CA TYR A 200 18.15 3.77 8.52
C TYR A 200 18.08 2.67 7.45
N VAL A 201 17.21 1.70 7.69
CA VAL A 201 16.78 0.78 6.64
C VAL A 201 15.88 1.53 5.68
N ILE A 202 16.15 1.38 4.39
CA ILE A 202 15.31 1.88 3.31
C ILE A 202 14.80 0.71 2.47
N GLY A 203 13.54 0.75 2.03
CA GLY A 203 12.98 -0.35 1.26
C GLY A 203 11.81 0.05 0.37
N GLU A 204 11.57 -0.77 -0.65
CA GLU A 204 10.42 -0.71 -1.53
C GLU A 204 9.61 -1.99 -1.39
N LEU A 205 8.30 -1.85 -1.26
CA LEU A 205 7.42 -2.90 -0.76
C LEU A 205 7.14 -4.01 -1.77
N GLY A 206 7.35 -3.74 -3.07
CA GLY A 206 6.92 -4.64 -4.14
C GLY A 206 5.43 -4.53 -4.42
N GLY A 207 4.94 -5.39 -5.30
CA GLY A 207 3.53 -5.45 -5.66
C GLY A 207 2.95 -6.85 -5.48
N PHE A 208 1.63 -6.96 -5.65
CA PHE A 208 0.89 -8.24 -5.59
C PHE A 208 0.22 -8.60 -6.92
N PHE A 209 0.44 -7.84 -7.97
CA PHE A 209 -0.25 -8.00 -9.24
C PHE A 209 0.44 -8.97 -10.19
N SER A 210 -0.34 -9.57 -11.07
CA SER A 210 0.18 -10.41 -12.15
C SER A 210 0.81 -9.55 -13.24
N ILE A 211 2.14 -9.47 -13.27
CA ILE A 211 2.88 -8.68 -14.25
C ILE A 211 2.46 -9.00 -15.70
N PRO A 212 2.28 -10.28 -16.10
CA PRO A 212 1.81 -10.61 -17.45
C PRO A 212 0.41 -10.10 -17.81
N GLN A 213 -0.45 -9.86 -16.83
CA GLN A 213 -1.81 -9.34 -17.02
C GLN A 213 -1.87 -7.82 -17.08
N THR A 214 -0.76 -7.14 -16.83
CA THR A 214 -0.70 -5.68 -16.81
C THR A 214 -0.59 -5.15 -18.23
N GLU A 215 -1.71 -4.78 -18.83
CA GLU A 215 -1.85 -4.48 -20.26
C GLU A 215 -1.00 -3.31 -20.76
N TYR A 216 -0.73 -2.30 -19.93
CA TYR A 216 0.08 -1.16 -20.36
C TYR A 216 1.56 -1.54 -20.59
N LEU A 217 1.98 -2.73 -20.18
CA LEU A 217 3.31 -3.27 -20.52
C LEU A 217 3.35 -3.87 -21.93
N GLN A 218 2.23 -4.28 -22.50
CA GLN A 218 2.20 -4.98 -23.78
C GLN A 218 2.62 -4.12 -24.97
N GLY A 219 2.66 -2.79 -24.82
CA GLY A 219 3.09 -1.85 -25.85
C GLY A 219 4.46 -1.20 -25.60
N THR A 220 5.18 -1.57 -24.53
CA THR A 220 6.46 -0.93 -24.20
C THR A 220 7.65 -1.76 -24.67
N THR A 221 8.62 -1.09 -25.26
CA THR A 221 9.91 -1.72 -25.68
C THR A 221 10.86 -1.92 -24.51
N THR A 222 10.59 -1.30 -23.37
CA THR A 222 11.40 -1.39 -22.15
C THR A 222 10.59 -2.04 -21.05
N PHE A 223 11.03 -3.23 -20.60
CA PHE A 223 10.42 -3.85 -19.43
C PHE A 223 10.83 -3.10 -18.16
N PRO A 224 9.89 -2.70 -17.32
CA PRO A 224 10.21 -2.16 -16.02
C PRO A 224 10.83 -3.26 -15.14
N ASN A 225 11.70 -2.85 -14.20
CA ASN A 225 12.30 -3.74 -13.20
C ASN A 225 11.36 -4.00 -12.02
N TRP A 226 10.09 -4.28 -12.30
CA TRP A 226 9.08 -4.58 -11.30
C TRP A 226 9.32 -5.92 -10.63
N CYS A 227 9.05 -5.97 -9.36
CA CYS A 227 9.21 -7.17 -8.55
C CYS A 227 8.09 -7.23 -7.52
N ASN A 228 7.36 -8.33 -7.50
CA ASN A 228 6.36 -8.58 -6.48
C ASN A 228 7.01 -9.00 -5.16
N GLY A 229 6.31 -8.77 -4.05
CA GLY A 229 6.79 -9.14 -2.73
C GLY A 229 5.96 -8.53 -1.61
N TYR A 230 6.38 -8.83 -0.39
CA TYR A 230 5.76 -8.33 0.84
C TYR A 230 6.78 -8.26 1.96
N TRP A 231 6.37 -7.62 3.04
CA TRP A 231 7.26 -7.38 4.15
C TRP A 231 6.62 -7.75 5.48
N PHE A 232 7.47 -8.05 6.44
CA PHE A 232 7.10 -8.17 7.84
C PHE A 232 7.97 -7.25 8.67
N ILE A 233 7.36 -6.60 9.67
CA ILE A 233 8.07 -5.89 10.72
C ILE A 233 7.78 -6.63 12.01
N ARG A 234 8.81 -7.26 12.59
CA ARG A 234 8.70 -8.08 13.79
C ARG A 234 9.84 -7.80 14.75
N GLY A 235 9.50 -7.51 16.02
CA GLY A 235 10.51 -7.21 17.04
C GLY A 235 11.42 -6.03 16.68
N GLY A 236 10.93 -5.09 15.89
CA GLY A 236 11.68 -3.93 15.40
C GLY A 236 12.55 -4.19 14.17
N LYS A 237 12.53 -5.39 13.60
CA LYS A 237 13.32 -5.77 12.42
C LYS A 237 12.42 -5.91 11.19
N PRO A 238 12.85 -5.42 10.03
CA PRO A 238 12.15 -5.62 8.76
C PRO A 238 12.62 -6.92 8.10
N TYR A 239 11.69 -7.65 7.53
CA TYR A 239 11.92 -8.86 6.74
C TYR A 239 11.24 -8.69 5.39
N MET A 240 12.00 -8.79 4.31
CA MET A 240 11.51 -8.69 2.94
C MET A 240 11.39 -10.08 2.33
N VAL A 241 10.26 -10.37 1.70
CA VAL A 241 10.05 -11.54 0.87
C VAL A 241 9.86 -11.06 -0.57
N SER A 242 10.77 -11.42 -1.46
CA SER A 242 10.71 -11.10 -2.89
C SER A 242 10.17 -12.31 -3.66
N TYR A 243 9.14 -12.09 -4.48
CA TYR A 243 8.52 -13.13 -5.31
C TYR A 243 8.91 -12.98 -6.77
N GLY A 244 9.40 -14.07 -7.36
CA GLY A 244 9.80 -14.10 -8.77
C GLY A 244 11.30 -14.05 -9.04
N SER A 245 12.14 -13.70 -8.07
CA SER A 245 13.57 -13.93 -8.18
C SER A 245 13.88 -15.41 -7.89
N ARG A 246 14.32 -16.14 -8.89
CA ARG A 246 14.73 -17.56 -8.74
C ARG A 246 15.81 -17.79 -7.68
N LEU A 247 16.48 -16.72 -7.25
CA LEU A 247 17.63 -16.76 -6.34
C LEU A 247 17.25 -16.74 -4.84
N LEU A 248 16.03 -16.32 -4.47
CA LEU A 248 15.65 -16.13 -3.06
C LEU A 248 14.70 -17.19 -2.48
N ARG A 249 14.42 -18.27 -3.24
CA ARG A 249 13.61 -19.39 -2.71
C ARG A 249 14.27 -20.22 -1.61
N THR A 250 15.49 -19.89 -1.21
CA THR A 250 16.27 -20.69 -0.24
C THR A 250 16.46 -20.04 1.13
N ALA A 251 15.94 -18.86 1.38
CA ALA A 251 15.86 -18.36 2.75
C ALA A 251 14.60 -18.91 3.43
N SER A 252 14.58 -20.23 3.68
CA SER A 252 13.67 -20.80 4.66
C SER A 252 14.04 -20.17 6.00
N PHE A 253 13.15 -19.37 6.56
CA PHE A 253 13.26 -18.97 7.96
C PHE A 253 13.19 -20.23 8.80
N ALA A 254 14.34 -20.68 9.30
CA ALA A 254 14.39 -21.72 10.31
C ALA A 254 13.56 -21.23 11.51
N LYS A 255 12.57 -22.04 11.87
CA LYS A 255 11.68 -21.81 13.01
C LYS A 255 12.46 -21.73 14.32
#